data_85d1b83895db1bc880e6d494ec81d948
#
_entry.id   85d1b83895db1bc880e6d494ec81d948
#
_cell.length_a   1.000
_cell.length_b   1.000
_cell.length_c   1.000
_cell.angle_alpha   90.00
_cell.angle_beta   90.00
_cell.angle_gamma   90.00
#
_symmetry.space_group_name_H-M   'P 1'
#
loop_
_entity.id
_entity.type
_entity.pdbx_description
1 polymer ?
#
loop_
_entity_poly.entity_id
_entity_poly.type
_entity_poly.pdbx_seq_one_letter_code
_entity_poly.pdbx_strand_id
1 'polypeptide(L)'
;MESPAMYGRPRAGVYMMKNFIRRLFGRFHVVTHSDVLSYKGSWRKGAFHGYGVLEYSNGGLYKGDFKSGAKHGFGLYTSASGFRYEGEWSDGEQTGSAKISYKNGDWYEGAVKNGVRCGLGELSELSSQRIFKGNWENGSLVGDIHITSSDWKYSGTIPDVHGCASGSLTYSDGSTYVGNITNFTRYGIGKFTSKAGNQIAGCWLDDTSVQFATSTDCEGIQWYGTLKNLKPEGFMKVRLPNGEKYDGVWLNGQMQR
;
A
#
# COMPACT_ATOMS: atom_id res chain seq x y z
N MET A 1 17.08 -32.43 -34.52
CA MET A 1 16.07 -33.49 -34.30
C MET A 1 16.28 -34.01 -32.88
N GLU A 2 15.60 -33.41 -31.93
CA GLU A 2 15.63 -33.84 -30.52
C GLU A 2 14.29 -34.49 -30.16
N SER A 3 14.37 -35.66 -29.53
CA SER A 3 13.29 -36.55 -29.16
C SER A 3 12.54 -36.02 -27.91
N PRO A 4 11.20 -36.16 -27.79
CA PRO A 4 10.46 -35.71 -26.63
C PRO A 4 10.65 -36.68 -25.44
N ALA A 5 10.91 -36.09 -24.26
CA ALA A 5 11.05 -36.81 -22.99
C ALA A 5 9.75 -37.52 -22.60
N MET A 6 9.87 -38.81 -22.31
CA MET A 6 8.78 -39.69 -21.85
C MET A 6 8.35 -39.29 -20.41
N TYR A 7 7.09 -38.99 -20.22
CA TYR A 7 6.45 -38.93 -18.91
C TYR A 7 6.41 -40.35 -18.29
N GLY A 8 7.11 -40.51 -17.19
CA GLY A 8 7.14 -41.76 -16.43
C GLY A 8 5.78 -42.07 -15.79
N ARG A 9 5.28 -43.26 -16.02
CA ARG A 9 4.07 -43.79 -15.37
C ARG A 9 4.29 -43.93 -13.86
N PRO A 10 3.28 -43.62 -13.00
CA PRO A 10 3.41 -43.78 -11.56
C PRO A 10 3.57 -45.26 -11.18
N ARG A 11 4.56 -45.55 -10.33
CA ARG A 11 4.86 -46.91 -9.86
C ARG A 11 3.71 -47.48 -9.03
N ALA A 12 3.37 -48.76 -9.26
CA ALA A 12 2.29 -49.50 -8.62
C ALA A 12 2.29 -49.55 -7.07
N GLY A 13 3.38 -49.21 -6.41
CA GLY A 13 3.49 -49.16 -4.95
C GLY A 13 2.62 -48.12 -4.25
N VAL A 14 2.22 -47.06 -4.95
CA VAL A 14 1.38 -45.97 -4.38
C VAL A 14 -0.08 -46.41 -4.22
N TYR A 15 -0.58 -47.36 -5.02
CA TYR A 15 -1.96 -47.85 -4.94
C TYR A 15 -2.21 -48.80 -3.75
N MET A 16 -1.23 -49.58 -3.35
CA MET A 16 -1.37 -50.48 -2.19
C MET A 16 -1.37 -49.74 -0.85
N MET A 17 -0.65 -48.66 -0.72
CA MET A 17 -0.63 -47.84 0.50
C MET A 17 -1.97 -47.15 0.78
N LYS A 18 -2.71 -46.74 -0.26
CA LYS A 18 -4.04 -46.13 -0.14
C LYS A 18 -5.07 -46.99 0.62
N ASN A 19 -5.03 -48.29 0.45
CA ASN A 19 -6.00 -49.23 1.05
C ASN A 19 -5.64 -49.61 2.49
N PHE A 20 -4.37 -49.56 2.88
CA PHE A 20 -3.92 -49.90 4.22
C PHE A 20 -4.22 -48.79 5.23
N ILE A 21 -4.02 -47.53 4.83
CA ILE A 21 -4.26 -46.37 5.69
C ILE A 21 -5.76 -46.11 5.92
N ARG A 22 -6.61 -46.50 4.97
CA ARG A 22 -8.08 -46.41 5.06
C ARG A 22 -8.67 -47.20 6.24
N ARG A 23 -7.99 -48.25 6.68
CA ARG A 23 -8.44 -49.16 7.77
C ARG A 23 -8.04 -48.70 9.18
N LEU A 24 -6.99 -47.87 9.32
CA LEU A 24 -6.38 -47.52 10.62
C LEU A 24 -6.82 -46.17 11.22
N PHE A 25 -7.27 -45.21 10.42
CA PHE A 25 -7.46 -43.83 10.88
C PHE A 25 -8.83 -43.24 10.51
N GLY A 26 -9.92 -43.94 10.70
CA GLY A 26 -11.26 -43.34 10.68
C GLY A 26 -11.49 -42.30 9.57
N ARG A 27 -11.95 -41.13 9.86
CA ARG A 27 -12.35 -40.08 8.91
C ARG A 27 -11.21 -39.22 8.31
N PHE A 28 -9.95 -39.49 8.62
CA PHE A 28 -8.80 -38.71 8.16
C PHE A 28 -7.95 -39.53 7.18
N HIS A 29 -7.71 -39.00 5.98
CA HIS A 29 -6.86 -39.58 4.98
C HIS A 29 -5.64 -38.72 4.69
N VAL A 30 -4.46 -39.31 4.66
CA VAL A 30 -3.22 -38.68 4.21
C VAL A 30 -3.01 -39.06 2.74
N VAL A 31 -2.78 -38.08 1.87
CA VAL A 31 -2.46 -38.30 0.46
C VAL A 31 -1.17 -37.55 0.16
N THR A 32 -0.23 -38.24 -0.48
CA THR A 32 0.98 -37.64 -1.04
C THR A 32 0.83 -37.52 -2.54
N HIS A 33 0.85 -36.28 -3.05
CA HIS A 33 1.06 -35.96 -4.46
C HIS A 33 2.44 -35.29 -4.58
N SER A 34 2.96 -35.13 -5.78
CA SER A 34 4.30 -34.56 -5.99
C SER A 34 4.53 -33.23 -5.22
N ASP A 35 3.46 -32.43 -5.09
CA ASP A 35 3.50 -31.11 -4.44
C ASP A 35 2.78 -31.09 -3.09
N VAL A 36 2.13 -32.19 -2.70
CA VAL A 36 1.39 -32.36 -1.44
C VAL A 36 2.12 -33.37 -0.56
N LEU A 37 2.60 -32.89 0.61
CA LEU A 37 3.23 -33.78 1.59
C LEU A 37 2.17 -34.54 2.39
N SER A 38 1.13 -33.85 2.90
CA SER A 38 0.06 -34.48 3.65
C SER A 38 -1.25 -33.68 3.58
N TYR A 39 -2.39 -34.38 3.74
CA TYR A 39 -3.69 -33.79 3.95
C TYR A 39 -4.41 -34.46 5.13
N LYS A 40 -4.92 -33.62 6.04
CA LYS A 40 -5.75 -34.03 7.17
C LYS A 40 -7.08 -33.27 7.12
N GLY A 41 -8.16 -33.95 6.82
CA GLY A 41 -9.48 -33.30 6.68
C GLY A 41 -10.54 -34.21 6.11
N SER A 42 -11.69 -33.62 5.80
CA SER A 42 -12.84 -34.30 5.25
C SER A 42 -12.66 -34.64 3.77
N TRP A 43 -13.31 -35.75 3.34
CA TRP A 43 -13.31 -36.21 1.95
C TRP A 43 -14.73 -36.43 1.47
N ARG A 44 -14.98 -36.10 0.22
CA ARG A 44 -16.24 -36.39 -0.46
C ARG A 44 -15.96 -36.84 -1.89
N LYS A 45 -16.48 -37.99 -2.27
CA LYS A 45 -16.29 -38.58 -3.62
C LYS A 45 -14.82 -38.64 -4.08
N GLY A 46 -13.90 -38.94 -3.16
CA GLY A 46 -12.47 -39.04 -3.49
C GLY A 46 -11.70 -37.74 -3.61
N ALA A 47 -12.30 -36.60 -3.28
CA ALA A 47 -11.67 -35.28 -3.29
C ALA A 47 -11.69 -34.62 -1.91
N PHE A 48 -10.77 -33.69 -1.61
CA PHE A 48 -10.78 -32.86 -0.43
C PHE A 48 -12.11 -32.11 -0.35
N HIS A 49 -12.72 -32.04 0.83
CA HIS A 49 -14.01 -31.37 1.02
C HIS A 49 -14.18 -30.93 2.47
N GLY A 50 -14.93 -29.81 2.69
CA GLY A 50 -15.07 -29.25 4.03
C GLY A 50 -13.72 -28.80 4.59
N TYR A 51 -13.63 -28.67 5.91
CA TYR A 51 -12.41 -28.18 6.55
C TYR A 51 -11.28 -29.21 6.53
N GLY A 52 -10.04 -28.71 6.27
CA GLY A 52 -8.84 -29.54 6.25
C GLY A 52 -7.56 -28.76 6.39
N VAL A 53 -6.47 -29.50 6.60
CA VAL A 53 -5.10 -29.02 6.66
C VAL A 53 -4.31 -29.70 5.56
N LEU A 54 -3.70 -28.91 4.69
CA LEU A 54 -2.88 -29.35 3.55
C LEU A 54 -1.45 -28.87 3.73
N GLU A 55 -0.52 -29.78 3.82
CA GLU A 55 0.92 -29.50 3.88
C GLU A 55 1.53 -29.76 2.50
N TYR A 56 2.34 -28.82 2.02
CA TYR A 56 3.04 -28.90 0.75
C TYR A 56 4.49 -29.35 0.94
N SER A 57 5.04 -30.04 -0.05
CA SER A 57 6.43 -30.50 -0.04
C SER A 57 7.47 -29.37 0.06
N ASN A 58 7.09 -28.16 -0.38
CA ASN A 58 7.91 -26.94 -0.26
C ASN A 58 7.82 -26.26 1.10
N GLY A 59 7.18 -26.88 2.11
CA GLY A 59 6.98 -26.33 3.46
C GLY A 59 5.80 -25.36 3.58
N GLY A 60 5.01 -25.18 2.53
CA GLY A 60 3.75 -24.43 2.60
C GLY A 60 2.69 -25.18 3.39
N LEU A 61 1.78 -24.43 4.04
CA LEU A 61 0.67 -24.96 4.83
C LEU A 61 -0.61 -24.20 4.49
N TYR A 62 -1.68 -24.94 4.18
CA TYR A 62 -3.03 -24.39 4.09
C TYR A 62 -3.94 -24.99 5.16
N LYS A 63 -4.72 -24.15 5.82
CA LYS A 63 -5.77 -24.54 6.78
C LYS A 63 -7.05 -23.82 6.40
N GLY A 64 -8.09 -24.53 6.04
CA GLY A 64 -9.34 -23.90 5.59
C GLY A 64 -10.28 -24.87 4.91
N ASP A 65 -11.25 -24.30 4.22
CA ASP A 65 -12.28 -25.07 3.53
C ASP A 65 -11.81 -25.55 2.16
N PHE A 66 -12.36 -26.70 1.77
CA PHE A 66 -12.17 -27.33 0.48
C PHE A 66 -13.51 -27.70 -0.15
N LYS A 67 -13.60 -27.57 -1.47
CA LYS A 67 -14.75 -28.02 -2.27
C LYS A 67 -14.22 -28.73 -3.51
N SER A 68 -14.60 -30.01 -3.66
CA SER A 68 -14.25 -30.84 -4.82
C SER A 68 -12.74 -30.88 -5.14
N GLY A 69 -11.89 -30.86 -4.09
CA GLY A 69 -10.43 -30.90 -4.20
C GLY A 69 -9.73 -29.54 -4.22
N ALA A 70 -10.45 -28.46 -4.45
CA ALA A 70 -9.90 -27.11 -4.49
C ALA A 70 -10.08 -26.37 -3.15
N LYS A 71 -9.17 -25.45 -2.81
CA LYS A 71 -9.36 -24.49 -1.71
C LYS A 71 -10.61 -23.68 -2.00
N HIS A 72 -11.45 -23.49 -0.98
CA HIS A 72 -12.72 -22.77 -1.13
C HIS A 72 -13.11 -22.16 0.21
N GLY A 73 -14.08 -21.21 0.21
CA GLY A 73 -14.52 -20.59 1.45
C GLY A 73 -13.40 -19.79 2.13
N PHE A 74 -13.27 -19.87 3.44
CA PHE A 74 -12.26 -19.14 4.20
C PHE A 74 -11.06 -20.04 4.52
N GLY A 75 -9.84 -19.49 4.40
CA GLY A 75 -8.63 -20.27 4.68
C GLY A 75 -7.39 -19.43 4.92
N LEU A 76 -6.47 -20.03 5.65
CA LEU A 76 -5.14 -19.52 5.94
C LEU A 76 -4.09 -20.30 5.16
N TYR A 77 -3.34 -19.64 4.32
CA TYR A 77 -2.13 -20.17 3.69
C TYR A 77 -0.89 -19.52 4.28
N THR A 78 0.12 -20.31 4.59
CA THR A 78 1.44 -19.85 5.02
C THR A 78 2.51 -20.53 4.17
N SER A 79 3.41 -19.77 3.58
CA SER A 79 4.57 -20.32 2.86
C SER A 79 5.75 -20.55 3.80
N ALA A 80 6.68 -21.40 3.40
CA ALA A 80 7.95 -21.59 4.12
C ALA A 80 8.79 -20.30 4.20
N SER A 81 8.60 -19.35 3.27
CA SER A 81 9.30 -18.06 3.23
C SER A 81 8.75 -17.03 4.19
N GLY A 82 7.62 -17.29 4.89
CA GLY A 82 6.98 -16.37 5.82
C GLY A 82 5.86 -15.53 5.21
N PHE A 83 5.50 -15.75 3.93
CA PHE A 83 4.28 -15.16 3.36
C PHE A 83 3.04 -15.80 3.99
N ARG A 84 2.04 -15.00 4.36
CA ARG A 84 0.78 -15.44 4.95
C ARG A 84 -0.39 -14.77 4.22
N TYR A 85 -1.37 -15.57 3.83
CA TYR A 85 -2.66 -15.13 3.29
C TYR A 85 -3.77 -15.69 4.17
N GLU A 86 -4.64 -14.84 4.66
CA GLU A 86 -5.82 -15.20 5.45
C GLU A 86 -7.03 -14.51 4.80
N GLY A 87 -7.94 -15.28 4.23
CA GLY A 87 -9.04 -14.72 3.49
C GLY A 87 -9.85 -15.74 2.72
N GLU A 88 -10.63 -15.24 1.75
CA GLU A 88 -11.53 -16.03 0.94
C GLU A 88 -10.81 -16.72 -0.23
N TRP A 89 -11.31 -17.89 -0.57
CA TRP A 89 -10.84 -18.73 -1.66
C TRP A 89 -12.02 -19.22 -2.51
N SER A 90 -11.88 -19.23 -3.80
CA SER A 90 -12.83 -19.85 -4.73
C SER A 90 -12.08 -20.66 -5.76
N ASP A 91 -12.42 -21.96 -5.86
CA ASP A 91 -11.90 -22.90 -6.84
C ASP A 91 -10.35 -22.92 -6.94
N GLY A 92 -9.69 -22.77 -5.77
CA GLY A 92 -8.24 -22.76 -5.63
C GLY A 92 -7.58 -21.40 -5.67
N GLU A 93 -8.29 -20.36 -6.09
CA GLU A 93 -7.79 -18.99 -6.24
C GLU A 93 -8.14 -18.11 -5.02
N GLN A 94 -7.22 -17.22 -4.66
CA GLN A 94 -7.40 -16.21 -3.63
C GLN A 94 -8.36 -15.12 -4.13
N THR A 95 -9.44 -14.85 -3.41
CA THR A 95 -10.48 -13.89 -3.82
C THR A 95 -11.12 -13.21 -2.62
N GLY A 96 -12.05 -12.27 -2.86
CA GLY A 96 -12.83 -11.63 -1.81
C GLY A 96 -11.98 -10.79 -0.86
N SER A 97 -12.34 -10.79 0.41
CA SER A 97 -11.62 -10.05 1.45
C SER A 97 -10.48 -10.86 2.02
N ALA A 98 -9.33 -10.22 2.20
CA ALA A 98 -8.13 -10.89 2.70
C ALA A 98 -7.23 -9.99 3.54
N LYS A 99 -6.46 -10.64 4.43
CA LYS A 99 -5.30 -10.09 5.11
C LYS A 99 -4.05 -10.83 4.65
N ILE A 100 -3.08 -10.09 4.12
CA ILE A 100 -1.83 -10.62 3.58
C ILE A 100 -0.68 -10.06 4.40
N SER A 101 0.23 -10.94 4.85
CA SER A 101 1.48 -10.53 5.48
C SER A 101 2.65 -11.00 4.62
N TYR A 102 3.57 -10.09 4.35
CA TYR A 102 4.74 -10.34 3.53
C TYR A 102 5.97 -10.60 4.40
N LYS A 103 6.96 -11.30 3.85
CA LYS A 103 8.21 -11.64 4.55
C LYS A 103 8.97 -10.42 5.08
N ASN A 104 8.89 -9.30 4.38
CA ASN A 104 9.58 -8.05 4.74
C ASN A 104 8.88 -7.26 5.87
N GLY A 105 7.77 -7.77 6.40
CA GLY A 105 6.98 -7.14 7.45
C GLY A 105 5.85 -6.24 6.94
N ASP A 106 5.74 -6.03 5.64
CA ASP A 106 4.60 -5.35 5.04
C ASP A 106 3.32 -6.17 5.23
N TRP A 107 2.19 -5.50 5.21
CA TRP A 107 0.90 -6.19 5.19
C TRP A 107 -0.12 -5.45 4.33
N TYR A 108 -1.07 -6.19 3.80
CA TYR A 108 -2.22 -5.68 3.07
C TYR A 108 -3.51 -6.22 3.67
N GLU A 109 -4.53 -5.38 3.77
CA GLU A 109 -5.88 -5.77 4.15
C GLU A 109 -6.88 -5.13 3.20
N GLY A 110 -7.67 -5.95 2.49
CA GLY A 110 -8.59 -5.46 1.47
C GLY A 110 -9.05 -6.54 0.53
N ALA A 111 -9.67 -6.11 -0.57
CA ALA A 111 -10.16 -7.01 -1.59
C ALA A 111 -9.02 -7.56 -2.48
N VAL A 112 -9.15 -8.82 -2.86
CA VAL A 112 -8.26 -9.51 -3.80
C VAL A 112 -9.07 -10.26 -4.85
N LYS A 113 -8.49 -10.41 -6.02
CA LYS A 113 -9.03 -11.24 -7.11
C LYS A 113 -7.86 -11.99 -7.78
N ASN A 114 -7.96 -13.32 -7.82
CA ASN A 114 -6.90 -14.18 -8.35
C ASN A 114 -5.52 -13.89 -7.73
N GLY A 115 -5.49 -13.62 -6.40
CA GLY A 115 -4.27 -13.29 -5.67
C GLY A 115 -3.74 -11.87 -5.88
N VAL A 116 -4.42 -11.03 -6.67
CA VAL A 116 -4.02 -9.66 -6.97
C VAL A 116 -4.91 -8.67 -6.21
N ARG A 117 -4.32 -7.67 -5.57
CA ARG A 117 -5.04 -6.60 -4.86
C ARG A 117 -5.98 -5.87 -5.81
N CYS A 118 -7.25 -5.67 -5.40
CA CYS A 118 -8.28 -4.97 -6.16
C CYS A 118 -9.27 -4.29 -5.22
N GLY A 119 -10.09 -3.35 -5.74
CA GLY A 119 -11.08 -2.64 -4.91
C GLY A 119 -10.46 -1.91 -3.73
N LEU A 120 -11.24 -1.67 -2.69
CA LEU A 120 -10.76 -0.94 -1.52
C LEU A 120 -9.79 -1.78 -0.69
N GLY A 121 -8.71 -1.17 -0.25
CA GLY A 121 -7.72 -1.83 0.60
C GLY A 121 -6.69 -0.89 1.22
N GLU A 122 -5.98 -1.44 2.19
CA GLU A 122 -4.94 -0.77 2.95
C GLU A 122 -3.64 -1.58 2.87
N LEU A 123 -2.54 -0.92 2.52
CA LEU A 123 -1.18 -1.47 2.51
C LEU A 123 -0.33 -0.73 3.51
N SER A 124 0.31 -1.44 4.42
CA SER A 124 1.37 -0.90 5.27
C SER A 124 2.73 -1.35 4.77
N GLU A 125 3.60 -0.41 4.52
CA GLU A 125 5.01 -0.64 4.20
C GLU A 125 5.89 -0.34 5.42
N LEU A 126 6.50 -1.37 5.97
CA LEU A 126 7.34 -1.25 7.15
C LEU A 126 8.60 -0.41 6.89
N SER A 127 9.20 -0.56 5.70
CA SER A 127 10.44 0.14 5.34
C SER A 127 10.27 1.66 5.25
N SER A 128 9.12 2.12 4.78
CA SER A 128 8.79 3.55 4.66
C SER A 128 7.99 4.08 5.85
N GLN A 129 7.52 3.20 6.73
CA GLN A 129 6.58 3.51 7.83
C GLN A 129 5.32 4.23 7.34
N ARG A 130 4.83 3.84 6.16
CA ARG A 130 3.66 4.45 5.53
C ARG A 130 2.52 3.46 5.39
N ILE A 131 1.31 3.98 5.54
CA ILE A 131 0.07 3.26 5.29
C ILE A 131 -0.63 3.91 4.11
N PHE A 132 -0.92 3.13 3.09
CA PHE A 132 -1.57 3.54 1.84
C PHE A 132 -2.99 3.01 1.83
N LYS A 133 -4.00 3.88 1.70
CA LYS A 133 -5.42 3.52 1.59
C LYS A 133 -5.98 4.06 0.30
N GLY A 134 -6.77 3.25 -0.39
CA GLY A 134 -7.42 3.68 -1.63
C GLY A 134 -8.03 2.52 -2.41
N ASN A 135 -8.34 2.80 -3.65
CA ASN A 135 -8.80 1.79 -4.59
C ASN A 135 -7.61 1.16 -5.32
N TRP A 136 -7.66 -0.15 -5.50
CA TRP A 136 -6.60 -0.96 -6.11
C TRP A 136 -7.11 -1.56 -7.42
N GLU A 137 -6.32 -1.48 -8.47
CA GLU A 137 -6.55 -2.15 -9.74
C GLU A 137 -5.26 -2.84 -10.19
N ASN A 138 -5.37 -4.14 -10.50
CA ASN A 138 -4.24 -4.96 -10.93
C ASN A 138 -3.01 -4.84 -10.02
N GLY A 139 -3.24 -4.77 -8.70
CA GLY A 139 -2.18 -4.69 -7.69
C GLY A 139 -1.62 -3.30 -7.42
N SER A 140 -2.07 -2.27 -8.15
CA SER A 140 -1.64 -0.87 -8.00
C SER A 140 -2.77 0.01 -7.44
N LEU A 141 -2.42 1.03 -6.67
CA LEU A 141 -3.38 2.07 -6.25
C LEU A 141 -3.81 2.91 -7.45
N VAL A 142 -5.08 3.33 -7.47
CA VAL A 142 -5.65 4.18 -8.52
C VAL A 142 -6.57 5.25 -7.93
N GLY A 143 -6.70 6.39 -8.64
CA GLY A 143 -7.59 7.49 -8.24
C GLY A 143 -7.12 8.24 -6.99
N ASP A 144 -8.06 8.60 -6.14
CA ASP A 144 -7.76 9.31 -4.89
C ASP A 144 -7.26 8.35 -3.82
N ILE A 145 -6.19 8.76 -3.14
CA ILE A 145 -5.52 7.97 -2.12
C ILE A 145 -5.35 8.74 -0.82
N HIS A 146 -5.22 8.00 0.26
CA HIS A 146 -4.81 8.52 1.55
C HIS A 146 -3.52 7.82 1.98
N ILE A 147 -2.52 8.61 2.37
CA ILE A 147 -1.27 8.09 2.91
C ILE A 147 -1.08 8.66 4.31
N THR A 148 -0.74 7.80 5.25
CA THR A 148 -0.37 8.19 6.61
C THR A 148 1.10 7.83 6.84
N SER A 149 1.87 8.79 7.31
CA SER A 149 3.25 8.66 7.79
C SER A 149 3.33 9.12 9.24
N SER A 150 4.48 8.97 9.89
CA SER A 150 4.75 9.52 11.24
C SER A 150 4.55 11.04 11.30
N ASP A 151 4.98 11.75 10.27
CA ASP A 151 5.14 13.21 10.27
C ASP A 151 4.06 13.95 9.50
N TRP A 152 3.34 13.26 8.62
CA TRP A 152 2.31 13.87 7.78
C TRP A 152 1.26 12.86 7.29
N LYS A 153 0.12 13.39 6.89
CA LYS A 153 -0.94 12.67 6.15
C LYS A 153 -1.15 13.34 4.82
N TYR A 154 -1.30 12.54 3.77
CA TYR A 154 -1.64 12.98 2.43
C TYR A 154 -3.03 12.52 2.04
N SER A 155 -3.77 13.38 1.34
CA SER A 155 -5.03 13.04 0.68
C SER A 155 -5.07 13.71 -0.68
N GLY A 156 -5.22 12.94 -1.75
CA GLY A 156 -5.23 13.47 -3.12
C GLY A 156 -5.01 12.39 -4.16
N THR A 157 -4.66 12.82 -5.37
CA THR A 157 -4.42 11.91 -6.49
C THR A 157 -3.09 11.17 -6.35
N ILE A 158 -2.98 10.02 -7.00
CA ILE A 158 -1.71 9.31 -7.15
C ILE A 158 -0.75 10.16 -8.00
N PRO A 159 0.54 10.22 -7.62
CA PRO A 159 1.57 10.80 -8.46
C PRO A 159 1.60 10.13 -9.84
N ASP A 160 1.67 10.93 -10.89
CA ASP A 160 1.87 10.45 -12.25
C ASP A 160 3.28 9.84 -12.44
N VAL A 161 3.60 9.44 -13.66
CA VAL A 161 4.92 8.85 -13.99
C VAL A 161 6.12 9.78 -13.75
N HIS A 162 5.86 11.09 -13.57
CA HIS A 162 6.86 12.09 -13.23
C HIS A 162 6.88 12.42 -11.73
N GLY A 163 6.06 11.72 -10.92
CA GLY A 163 5.92 11.95 -9.49
C GLY A 163 5.05 13.14 -9.11
N CYS A 164 4.34 13.77 -10.08
CA CYS A 164 3.48 14.91 -9.84
C CYS A 164 2.07 14.48 -9.42
N ALA A 165 1.56 15.10 -8.38
CA ALA A 165 0.23 14.88 -7.85
C ALA A 165 -0.40 16.19 -7.38
N SER A 166 -1.70 16.16 -7.12
CA SER A 166 -2.44 17.26 -6.49
C SER A 166 -3.16 16.72 -5.26
N GLY A 167 -3.07 17.47 -4.17
CA GLY A 167 -3.72 17.04 -2.94
C GLY A 167 -3.44 17.94 -1.75
N SER A 168 -3.74 17.43 -0.57
CA SER A 168 -3.48 18.09 0.70
C SER A 168 -2.52 17.27 1.55
N LEU A 169 -1.55 17.95 2.17
CA LEU A 169 -0.71 17.44 3.23
C LEU A 169 -1.15 18.07 4.55
N THR A 170 -1.27 17.26 5.57
CA THR A 170 -1.46 17.70 6.96
C THR A 170 -0.28 17.21 7.77
N TYR A 171 0.49 18.13 8.32
CA TYR A 171 1.69 17.81 9.10
C TYR A 171 1.33 17.53 10.57
N SER A 172 2.22 16.87 11.28
CA SER A 172 2.03 16.50 12.69
C SER A 172 1.92 17.69 13.62
N ASP A 173 2.48 18.85 13.25
CA ASP A 173 2.36 20.11 13.98
C ASP A 173 1.00 20.82 13.79
N GLY A 174 0.15 20.29 12.90
CA GLY A 174 -1.15 20.85 12.53
C GLY A 174 -1.11 21.86 11.39
N SER A 175 0.04 22.14 10.79
CA SER A 175 0.12 22.90 9.54
C SER A 175 -0.41 22.11 8.36
N THR A 176 -0.83 22.80 7.31
CA THR A 176 -1.41 22.17 6.12
C THR A 176 -0.82 22.75 4.83
N TYR A 177 -0.80 21.94 3.79
CA TYR A 177 -0.52 22.38 2.43
C TYR A 177 -1.58 21.84 1.49
N VAL A 178 -2.02 22.64 0.54
CA VAL A 178 -2.94 22.24 -0.53
C VAL A 178 -2.35 22.72 -1.85
N GLY A 179 -2.15 21.81 -2.78
CA GLY A 179 -1.55 22.14 -4.07
C GLY A 179 -0.90 20.96 -4.76
N ASN A 180 -0.01 21.30 -5.67
CA ASN A 180 0.79 20.30 -6.37
C ASN A 180 1.93 19.81 -5.48
N ILE A 181 2.23 18.54 -5.57
CA ILE A 181 3.33 17.89 -4.88
C ILE A 181 4.15 17.05 -5.86
N THR A 182 5.40 16.81 -5.53
CA THR A 182 6.24 15.80 -6.17
C THR A 182 6.94 14.98 -5.10
N ASN A 183 6.84 13.66 -5.17
CA ASN A 183 7.42 12.76 -4.16
C ASN A 183 7.07 13.14 -2.71
N PHE A 184 5.82 13.62 -2.49
CA PHE A 184 5.29 14.10 -1.20
C PHE A 184 5.99 15.35 -0.64
N THR A 185 6.71 16.09 -1.47
CA THR A 185 7.23 17.43 -1.19
C THR A 185 6.41 18.49 -1.92
N ARG A 186 6.34 19.70 -1.37
CA ARG A 186 5.64 20.82 -1.99
C ARG A 186 6.31 21.19 -3.31
N TYR A 187 5.52 21.32 -4.37
CA TYR A 187 6.02 21.69 -5.70
C TYR A 187 4.93 22.40 -6.50
N GLY A 188 5.32 23.29 -7.45
CA GLY A 188 4.35 23.99 -8.31
C GLY A 188 3.39 24.87 -7.54
N ILE A 189 2.17 25.00 -8.04
CA ILE A 189 1.16 25.89 -7.45
C ILE A 189 0.57 25.27 -6.18
N GLY A 190 0.62 26.03 -5.08
CA GLY A 190 0.04 25.57 -3.83
C GLY A 190 0.01 26.60 -2.73
N LYS A 191 -0.70 26.26 -1.65
CA LYS A 191 -0.90 27.12 -0.47
C LYS A 191 -0.55 26.33 0.79
N PHE A 192 0.38 26.85 1.56
CA PHE A 192 0.73 26.38 2.89
C PHE A 192 0.04 27.27 3.93
N THR A 193 -0.46 26.64 5.00
CA THR A 193 -1.01 27.34 6.17
C THR A 193 -0.34 26.76 7.42
N SER A 194 0.35 27.59 8.17
CA SER A 194 0.97 27.18 9.43
C SER A 194 -0.07 26.94 10.52
N LYS A 195 0.31 26.25 11.59
CA LYS A 195 -0.53 26.08 12.79
C LYS A 195 -1.02 27.42 13.37
N ALA A 196 -0.21 28.48 13.26
CA ALA A 196 -0.55 29.82 13.74
C ALA A 196 -1.49 30.60 12.78
N GLY A 197 -1.83 30.02 11.62
CA GLY A 197 -2.68 30.66 10.61
C GLY A 197 -1.93 31.47 9.55
N ASN A 198 -0.60 31.59 9.62
CA ASN A 198 0.18 32.23 8.57
C ASN A 198 0.04 31.48 7.26
N GLN A 199 -0.17 32.17 6.17
CA GLN A 199 -0.41 31.58 4.86
C GLN A 199 0.70 31.97 3.87
N ILE A 200 1.11 31.03 3.05
CA ILE A 200 2.03 31.23 1.92
C ILE A 200 1.44 30.54 0.72
N ALA A 201 1.14 31.29 -0.33
CA ALA A 201 0.70 30.76 -1.61
C ALA A 201 1.65 31.20 -2.72
N GLY A 202 1.90 30.34 -3.70
CA GLY A 202 2.78 30.67 -4.81
C GLY A 202 3.23 29.45 -5.60
N CYS A 203 4.31 29.62 -6.37
CA CYS A 203 4.95 28.55 -7.11
C CYS A 203 6.10 27.98 -6.27
N TRP A 204 5.89 26.80 -5.69
CA TRP A 204 6.85 26.09 -4.85
C TRP A 204 7.87 25.39 -5.72
N LEU A 205 9.14 25.60 -5.43
CA LEU A 205 10.27 24.89 -6.05
C LEU A 205 10.65 23.64 -5.24
N ASP A 206 10.48 23.74 -3.93
CA ASP A 206 10.70 22.71 -2.91
C ASP A 206 9.94 23.09 -1.63
N ASP A 207 10.14 22.33 -0.54
CA ASP A 207 9.46 22.57 0.74
C ASP A 207 9.80 23.91 1.41
N THR A 208 10.78 24.66 0.92
CA THR A 208 11.30 25.86 1.58
C THR A 208 11.36 27.10 0.68
N SER A 209 11.27 26.92 -0.63
CA SER A 209 11.50 27.97 -1.63
C SER A 209 10.24 28.20 -2.48
N VAL A 210 9.78 29.45 -2.52
CA VAL A 210 8.55 29.83 -3.23
C VAL A 210 8.80 31.04 -4.10
N GLN A 211 8.49 30.93 -5.39
CA GLN A 211 8.47 32.06 -6.33
C GLN A 211 7.08 32.65 -6.43
N PHE A 212 7.02 33.96 -6.69
CA PHE A 212 5.76 34.70 -6.80
C PHE A 212 4.86 34.49 -5.58
N ALA A 213 5.50 34.40 -4.40
CA ALA A 213 4.80 34.13 -3.16
C ALA A 213 3.89 35.32 -2.78
N THR A 214 2.69 34.96 -2.33
CA THR A 214 1.85 35.80 -1.52
C THR A 214 1.81 35.18 -0.13
N SER A 215 2.31 35.90 0.87
CA SER A 215 2.26 35.47 2.26
C SER A 215 1.37 36.38 3.05
N THR A 216 0.58 35.86 3.97
CA THR A 216 -0.21 36.60 4.93
C THR A 216 0.06 36.03 6.32
N ASP A 217 0.50 36.87 7.26
CA ASP A 217 0.70 36.43 8.63
C ASP A 217 -0.60 36.50 9.48
N CYS A 218 -0.51 36.07 10.71
CA CYS A 218 -1.64 36.08 11.65
C CYS A 218 -2.11 37.49 12.05
N GLU A 219 -1.30 38.51 11.80
CA GLU A 219 -1.63 39.93 12.05
C GLU A 219 -2.24 40.59 10.80
N GLY A 220 -2.30 39.88 9.68
CA GLY A 220 -2.85 40.34 8.40
C GLY A 220 -1.88 41.14 7.55
N ILE A 221 -0.58 41.14 7.87
CA ILE A 221 0.47 41.70 7.02
C ILE A 221 0.64 40.86 5.80
N GLN A 222 0.61 41.44 4.63
CA GLN A 222 0.75 40.76 3.34
C GLN A 222 2.13 41.03 2.74
N TRP A 223 2.76 39.96 2.25
CA TRP A 223 4.07 39.97 1.62
C TRP A 223 3.95 39.40 0.19
N TYR A 224 4.62 40.06 -0.75
CA TYR A 224 4.64 39.64 -2.17
C TYR A 224 6.09 39.62 -2.66
N GLY A 225 6.54 38.48 -3.18
CA GLY A 225 7.89 38.35 -3.71
C GLY A 225 8.37 36.89 -3.72
N THR A 226 9.68 36.70 -3.50
CA THR A 226 10.30 35.39 -3.44
C THR A 226 10.64 35.04 -2.00
N LEU A 227 10.41 33.79 -1.62
CA LEU A 227 10.87 33.24 -0.34
C LEU A 227 11.93 32.18 -0.61
N LYS A 228 12.98 32.21 0.21
CA LYS A 228 14.01 31.18 0.29
C LYS A 228 14.18 30.77 1.75
N ASN A 229 14.18 29.47 2.02
CA ASN A 229 14.09 28.96 3.39
C ASN A 229 12.91 29.56 4.17
N LEU A 230 11.78 29.77 3.48
CA LEU A 230 10.57 30.42 3.99
C LEU A 230 10.79 31.84 4.55
N LYS A 231 11.86 32.49 4.16
CA LYS A 231 12.19 33.90 4.52
C LYS A 231 12.20 34.78 3.27
N PRO A 232 11.80 36.04 3.40
CA PRO A 232 11.89 37.02 2.31
C PRO A 232 13.28 37.08 1.70
N GLU A 233 13.35 37.05 0.36
CA GLU A 233 14.59 37.05 -0.42
C GLU A 233 14.40 37.86 -1.71
N GLY A 234 15.31 38.82 -1.97
CA GLY A 234 15.22 39.69 -3.12
C GLY A 234 14.20 40.84 -2.93
N PHE A 235 13.61 41.32 -4.03
CA PHE A 235 12.66 42.42 -3.99
C PHE A 235 11.31 41.92 -3.45
N MET A 236 10.83 42.59 -2.39
CA MET A 236 9.55 42.29 -1.73
C MET A 236 8.67 43.55 -1.65
N LYS A 237 7.37 43.33 -1.81
CA LYS A 237 6.33 44.31 -1.50
C LYS A 237 5.60 43.89 -0.26
N VAL A 238 5.38 44.83 0.68
CA VAL A 238 4.69 44.59 1.95
C VAL A 238 3.48 45.50 2.02
N ARG A 239 2.35 44.98 2.47
CA ARG A 239 1.13 45.72 2.74
C ARG A 239 0.68 45.46 4.16
N LEU A 240 0.56 46.52 4.95
CA LEU A 240 0.04 46.45 6.31
C LEU A 240 -1.51 46.44 6.32
N PRO A 241 -2.14 45.98 7.41
CA PRO A 241 -3.59 45.98 7.56
C PRO A 241 -4.23 47.38 7.49
N ASN A 242 -3.49 48.42 7.90
CA ASN A 242 -3.93 49.82 7.79
C ASN A 242 -3.85 50.37 6.35
N GLY A 243 -3.39 49.54 5.38
CA GLY A 243 -3.28 49.88 3.96
C GLY A 243 -1.93 50.51 3.55
N GLU A 244 -1.04 50.81 4.48
CA GLU A 244 0.32 51.24 4.17
C GLU A 244 1.09 50.21 3.39
N LYS A 245 1.97 50.69 2.49
CA LYS A 245 2.75 49.82 1.60
C LYS A 245 4.22 50.18 1.68
N TYR A 246 5.05 49.17 1.72
CA TYR A 246 6.51 49.27 1.69
C TYR A 246 7.05 48.33 0.62
N ASP A 247 8.15 48.72 -0.02
CA ASP A 247 8.91 47.84 -0.89
C ASP A 247 10.41 47.98 -0.62
N GLY A 248 11.17 46.99 -0.96
CA GLY A 248 12.60 46.97 -0.73
C GLY A 248 13.24 45.66 -1.07
N VAL A 249 14.56 45.57 -0.89
CA VAL A 249 15.36 44.37 -1.08
C VAL A 249 15.59 43.68 0.26
N TRP A 250 15.40 42.38 0.27
CA TRP A 250 15.53 41.53 1.46
C TRP A 250 16.60 40.50 1.25
N LEU A 251 17.35 40.15 2.28
CA LEU A 251 18.33 39.10 2.31
C LEU A 251 18.15 38.29 3.58
N ASN A 252 17.87 36.99 3.44
CA ASN A 252 17.62 36.09 4.58
C ASN A 252 16.56 36.60 5.57
N GLY A 253 15.52 37.26 5.09
CA GLY A 253 14.43 37.78 5.91
C GLY A 253 14.69 39.16 6.53
N GLN A 254 15.81 39.81 6.19
CA GLN A 254 16.13 41.14 6.69
C GLN A 254 16.14 42.17 5.55
N MET A 255 15.45 43.26 5.74
CA MET A 255 15.41 44.37 4.79
C MET A 255 16.79 45.04 4.70
N GLN A 256 17.30 45.17 3.49
CA GLN A 256 18.55 45.85 3.21
C GLN A 256 18.30 47.35 3.14
N ARG A 257 19.09 48.15 3.82
CA ARG A 257 19.03 49.61 3.82
C ARG A 257 19.83 50.19 2.65
#